data_dffe4313c0652b8ac85b26a4b873c678
#
_entry.id   dffe4313c0652b8ac85b26a4b873c678
#
_cell.length_a   1.000
_cell.length_b   1.000
_cell.length_c   1.000
_cell.angle_alpha   90.00
_cell.angle_beta   90.00
_cell.angle_gamma   90.00
#
_symmetry.space_group_name_H-M   'P 1'
#
loop_
_entity.id
_entity.type
_entity.pdbx_description
1 polymer ?
#
loop_
_entity_poly.entity_id
_entity_poly.type
_entity_poly.pdbx_seq_one_letter_code
_entity_poly.pdbx_strand_id
1 'polypeptide(L)'
;MNKKGFTLIELLVVVLIIGILAAMALPQYFKAVERSRMAEAVGLLGSIAQSQQRKFLQINKYAENFKGLDAAPKGANGSVYYTKGDPESGANGNGFAIELSGNAVNTGKATATRDANGNTLQYKYELIRYYASNGTACHPLAADDNGAALCADFCGINSLDNTKYCCNDGSTDDGGEADLDDLTGACTKPTAN
;
A
#
# COMPACT_ATOMS: atom_id res chain seq x y z
N MET A 1 0.07 -16.62 -58.11
CA MET A 1 -0.09 -15.89 -56.81
C MET A 1 1.26 -15.20 -56.50
N ASN A 2 1.36 -13.85 -56.66
CA ASN A 2 2.57 -13.11 -56.35
C ASN A 2 2.70 -13.01 -54.79
N LYS A 3 3.61 -13.74 -54.21
CA LYS A 3 3.99 -13.60 -52.80
C LYS A 3 4.86 -12.34 -52.66
N LYS A 4 4.28 -11.24 -52.18
CA LYS A 4 5.04 -10.06 -51.81
C LYS A 4 5.81 -10.39 -50.52
N GLY A 5 7.12 -10.38 -50.54
CA GLY A 5 7.98 -10.53 -49.39
C GLY A 5 8.13 -9.20 -48.65
N PHE A 6 8.31 -9.27 -47.33
CA PHE A 6 8.60 -8.10 -46.48
C PHE A 6 10.06 -7.71 -46.63
N THR A 7 10.35 -6.42 -46.71
CA THR A 7 11.73 -5.93 -46.77
C THR A 7 12.34 -5.84 -45.37
N LEU A 8 13.65 -6.03 -45.29
CA LEU A 8 14.39 -5.96 -44.02
C LEU A 8 14.27 -4.56 -43.38
N ILE A 9 14.23 -3.51 -44.20
CA ILE A 9 14.10 -2.13 -43.72
C ILE A 9 12.70 -1.84 -43.15
N GLU A 10 11.64 -2.39 -43.72
CA GLU A 10 10.29 -2.25 -43.16
C GLU A 10 10.19 -2.86 -41.78
N LEU A 11 10.81 -4.03 -41.57
CA LEU A 11 10.82 -4.66 -40.22
C LEU A 11 11.66 -3.85 -39.24
N LEU A 12 12.82 -3.34 -39.67
CA LEU A 12 13.74 -2.54 -38.83
C LEU A 12 13.06 -1.26 -38.34
N VAL A 13 12.38 -0.53 -39.21
CA VAL A 13 11.70 0.72 -38.84
C VAL A 13 10.57 0.45 -37.87
N VAL A 14 9.80 -0.61 -38.04
CA VAL A 14 8.70 -0.99 -37.13
C VAL A 14 9.23 -1.31 -35.73
N VAL A 15 10.28 -2.12 -35.59
CA VAL A 15 10.82 -2.46 -34.26
C VAL A 15 11.48 -1.25 -33.60
N LEU A 16 12.07 -0.32 -34.38
CA LEU A 16 12.60 0.92 -33.83
C LEU A 16 11.49 1.78 -33.22
N ILE A 17 10.38 1.98 -33.95
CA ILE A 17 9.24 2.78 -33.47
C ILE A 17 8.64 2.14 -32.21
N ILE A 18 8.40 0.82 -32.22
CA ILE A 18 7.88 0.09 -31.05
C ILE A 18 8.83 0.23 -29.86
N GLY A 19 10.15 0.13 -30.08
CA GLY A 19 11.16 0.31 -29.04
C GLY A 19 11.09 1.68 -28.37
N ILE A 20 10.97 2.76 -29.13
CA ILE A 20 10.86 4.12 -28.61
C ILE A 20 9.54 4.29 -27.82
N LEU A 21 8.42 3.83 -28.36
CA LEU A 21 7.12 3.93 -27.69
C LEU A 21 7.10 3.11 -26.38
N ALA A 22 7.65 1.90 -26.41
CA ALA A 22 7.75 1.04 -25.22
C ALA A 22 8.61 1.68 -24.13
N ALA A 23 9.74 2.31 -24.48
CA ALA A 23 10.62 2.98 -23.51
C ALA A 23 9.90 4.08 -22.71
N MET A 24 8.95 4.79 -23.32
CA MET A 24 8.15 5.81 -22.63
C MET A 24 6.94 5.21 -21.87
N ALA A 25 6.35 4.12 -22.39
CA ALA A 25 5.13 3.54 -21.82
C ALA A 25 5.39 2.66 -20.58
N LEU A 26 6.52 1.92 -20.54
CA LEU A 26 6.82 0.98 -19.46
C LEU A 26 6.85 1.60 -18.05
N PRO A 27 7.50 2.75 -17.81
CA PRO A 27 7.52 3.36 -16.47
C PRO A 27 6.10 3.74 -15.98
N GLN A 28 5.27 4.27 -16.86
CA GLN A 28 3.89 4.65 -16.56
C GLN A 28 3.03 3.42 -16.26
N TYR A 29 3.24 2.34 -17.00
CA TYR A 29 2.55 1.08 -16.78
C TYR A 29 2.84 0.50 -15.39
N PHE A 30 4.10 0.45 -14.95
CA PHE A 30 4.46 -0.05 -13.63
C PHE A 30 3.84 0.79 -12.51
N LYS A 31 3.84 2.13 -12.65
CA LYS A 31 3.19 3.03 -11.69
C LYS A 31 1.68 2.78 -11.61
N ALA A 32 1.01 2.60 -12.75
CA ALA A 32 -0.43 2.30 -12.78
C ALA A 32 -0.77 0.96 -12.13
N VAL A 33 0.04 -0.07 -12.38
CA VAL A 33 -0.13 -1.39 -11.74
C VAL A 33 0.04 -1.29 -10.23
N GLU A 34 1.03 -0.53 -9.75
CA GLU A 34 1.28 -0.39 -8.32
C GLU A 34 0.16 0.40 -7.62
N ARG A 35 -0.39 1.45 -8.26
CA ARG A 35 -1.60 2.14 -7.77
C ARG A 35 -2.80 1.21 -7.62
N SER A 36 -2.99 0.28 -8.56
CA SER A 36 -4.06 -0.72 -8.48
C SER A 36 -3.88 -1.66 -7.28
N ARG A 37 -2.65 -2.09 -6.99
CA ARG A 37 -2.33 -2.90 -5.82
C ARG A 37 -2.55 -2.13 -4.51
N MET A 38 -2.14 -0.86 -4.48
CA MET A 38 -2.38 0.02 -3.34
C MET A 38 -3.88 0.15 -3.04
N ALA A 39 -4.71 0.34 -4.07
CA ALA A 39 -6.16 0.42 -3.91
C ALA A 39 -6.76 -0.87 -3.34
N GLU A 40 -6.26 -2.04 -3.76
CA GLU A 40 -6.64 -3.35 -3.19
C GLU A 40 -6.31 -3.41 -1.69
N ALA A 41 -5.09 -3.02 -1.31
CA ALA A 41 -4.65 -3.01 0.08
C ALA A 41 -5.48 -2.05 0.95
N VAL A 42 -5.77 -0.85 0.47
CA VAL A 42 -6.63 0.13 1.16
C VAL A 42 -8.03 -0.42 1.39
N GLY A 43 -8.63 -1.07 0.38
CA GLY A 43 -9.92 -1.73 0.52
C GLY A 43 -9.93 -2.82 1.58
N LEU A 44 -8.86 -3.62 1.62
CA LEU A 44 -8.70 -4.68 2.62
C LEU A 44 -8.50 -4.12 4.04
N LEU A 45 -7.65 -3.10 4.20
CA LEU A 45 -7.49 -2.39 5.46
C LEU A 45 -8.81 -1.78 5.96
N GLY A 46 -9.63 -1.24 5.05
CA GLY A 46 -10.96 -0.73 5.36
C GLY A 46 -11.90 -1.81 5.90
N SER A 47 -11.92 -2.99 5.28
CA SER A 47 -12.74 -4.11 5.72
C SER A 47 -12.30 -4.66 7.08
N ILE A 48 -10.99 -4.74 7.31
CA ILE A 48 -10.41 -5.14 8.60
C ILE A 48 -10.80 -4.13 9.68
N ALA A 49 -10.66 -2.83 9.42
CA ALA A 49 -11.02 -1.78 10.38
C ALA A 49 -12.50 -1.87 10.79
N GLN A 50 -13.41 -2.10 9.85
CA GLN A 50 -14.84 -2.30 10.15
C GLN A 50 -15.08 -3.55 11.02
N SER A 51 -14.39 -4.65 10.73
CA SER A 51 -14.47 -5.87 11.55
C SER A 51 -13.93 -5.63 12.96
N GLN A 52 -12.85 -4.89 13.10
CA GLN A 52 -12.27 -4.49 14.38
C GLN A 52 -13.22 -3.59 15.18
N GLN A 53 -13.88 -2.63 14.53
CA GLN A 53 -14.89 -1.79 15.19
C GLN A 53 -16.08 -2.62 15.72
N ARG A 54 -16.59 -3.59 14.95
CA ARG A 54 -17.62 -4.51 15.44
C ARG A 54 -17.15 -5.32 16.64
N LYS A 55 -15.90 -5.80 16.60
CA LYS A 55 -15.31 -6.53 17.73
C LYS A 55 -15.19 -5.64 18.96
N PHE A 56 -14.75 -4.40 18.79
CA PHE A 56 -14.65 -3.43 19.87
C PHE A 56 -15.99 -3.15 20.56
N LEU A 57 -17.08 -3.05 19.79
CA LEU A 57 -18.43 -2.87 20.33
C LEU A 57 -18.90 -4.07 21.17
N GLN A 58 -18.37 -5.27 20.91
CA GLN A 58 -18.73 -6.48 21.65
C GLN A 58 -17.97 -6.65 22.96
N ILE A 59 -16.66 -6.39 22.95
CA ILE A 59 -15.77 -6.72 24.06
C ILE A 59 -14.92 -5.55 24.57
N ASN A 60 -15.13 -4.35 24.04
CA ASN A 60 -14.37 -3.12 24.34
C ASN A 60 -12.84 -3.26 24.15
N LYS A 61 -12.45 -4.14 23.22
CA LYS A 61 -11.06 -4.36 22.78
C LYS A 61 -11.02 -4.75 21.31
N TYR A 62 -9.96 -4.37 20.62
CA TYR A 62 -9.68 -4.86 19.28
C TYR A 62 -9.07 -6.27 19.34
N ALA A 63 -9.25 -7.04 18.25
CA ALA A 63 -8.63 -8.34 18.12
C ALA A 63 -7.14 -8.21 17.80
N GLU A 64 -6.31 -8.97 18.48
CA GLU A 64 -4.84 -9.01 18.25
C GLU A 64 -4.46 -9.92 17.09
N ASN A 65 -5.39 -10.72 16.59
CA ASN A 65 -5.16 -11.63 15.48
C ASN A 65 -6.41 -11.78 14.61
N PHE A 66 -6.22 -12.24 13.37
CA PHE A 66 -7.30 -12.40 12.41
C PHE A 66 -8.36 -13.44 12.81
N LYS A 67 -8.00 -14.43 13.64
CA LYS A 67 -8.94 -15.43 14.14
C LYS A 67 -10.01 -14.85 15.07
N GLY A 68 -9.72 -13.68 15.65
CA GLY A 68 -10.66 -12.95 16.51
C GLY A 68 -11.66 -12.08 15.74
N LEU A 69 -11.55 -11.98 14.42
CA LEU A 69 -12.39 -11.14 13.57
C LEU A 69 -13.51 -11.96 12.92
N ASP A 70 -14.69 -11.35 12.78
CA ASP A 70 -15.85 -11.93 12.09
C ASP A 70 -15.69 -11.95 10.57
N ALA A 71 -14.86 -11.08 10.02
CA ALA A 71 -14.54 -10.97 8.59
C ALA A 71 -13.02 -10.98 8.37
N ALA A 72 -12.37 -12.08 8.77
CA ALA A 72 -10.95 -12.27 8.48
C ALA A 72 -10.73 -12.58 7.00
N PRO A 73 -9.65 -12.05 6.37
CA PRO A 73 -9.29 -12.45 5.02
C PRO A 73 -9.04 -13.95 4.93
N LYS A 74 -9.41 -14.57 3.79
CA LYS A 74 -9.15 -15.99 3.54
C LYS A 74 -7.64 -16.25 3.55
N GLY A 75 -7.18 -17.23 4.34
CA GLY A 75 -5.76 -17.55 4.47
C GLY A 75 -5.03 -16.75 5.54
N ALA A 76 -5.73 -15.87 6.28
CA ALA A 76 -5.13 -15.17 7.40
C ALA A 76 -4.75 -16.14 8.52
N ASN A 77 -3.53 -16.04 9.01
CA ASN A 77 -3.01 -16.84 10.11
C ASN A 77 -2.37 -15.92 11.15
N GLY A 78 -2.70 -16.11 12.42
CA GLY A 78 -2.18 -15.28 13.50
C GLY A 78 -2.48 -13.78 13.28
N SER A 79 -1.48 -12.93 13.47
CA SER A 79 -1.58 -11.47 13.29
C SER A 79 -1.16 -10.99 11.89
N VAL A 80 -0.71 -11.88 11.01
CA VAL A 80 -0.19 -11.53 9.67
C VAL A 80 -1.03 -12.19 8.58
N TYR A 81 -1.29 -11.45 7.52
CA TYR A 81 -1.92 -11.91 6.28
C TYR A 81 -1.14 -11.45 5.06
N TYR A 82 -0.94 -12.33 4.09
CA TYR A 82 -0.27 -11.99 2.83
C TYR A 82 -1.29 -11.97 1.69
N THR A 83 -1.36 -10.87 0.93
CA THR A 83 -2.35 -10.72 -0.17
C THR A 83 -2.09 -11.63 -1.36
N LYS A 84 -0.83 -11.97 -1.60
CA LYS A 84 -0.39 -12.92 -2.66
C LYS A 84 0.77 -13.72 -2.15
N GLY A 85 0.54 -14.91 -1.67
CA GLY A 85 1.60 -15.77 -1.20
C GLY A 85 1.12 -16.76 -0.16
N ASP A 86 1.96 -17.74 0.10
CA ASP A 86 1.77 -18.68 1.18
C ASP A 86 2.12 -17.97 2.50
N PRO A 87 1.22 -17.92 3.49
CA PRO A 87 1.52 -17.37 4.80
C PRO A 87 2.70 -18.06 5.49
N GLU A 88 3.06 -19.29 5.08
CA GLU A 88 4.20 -20.02 5.62
C GLU A 88 5.52 -19.76 4.89
N SER A 89 5.48 -19.27 3.66
CA SER A 89 6.69 -19.08 2.84
C SER A 89 7.26 -17.66 2.87
N GLY A 90 6.67 -16.75 3.67
CA GLY A 90 7.09 -15.35 3.69
C GLY A 90 6.99 -14.74 2.30
N ALA A 91 6.24 -13.71 2.13
CA ALA A 91 5.89 -13.00 0.90
C ALA A 91 6.90 -13.14 -0.27
N ASN A 92 6.98 -14.29 -0.91
CA ASN A 92 7.62 -14.43 -2.23
C ASN A 92 6.76 -13.81 -3.33
N GLY A 93 5.75 -13.03 -2.94
CA GLY A 93 4.79 -12.46 -3.84
C GLY A 93 4.90 -10.95 -3.97
N ASN A 94 4.42 -10.46 -5.09
CA ASN A 94 4.21 -9.06 -5.38
C ASN A 94 3.03 -8.45 -4.59
N GLY A 95 2.78 -8.92 -3.37
CA GLY A 95 1.66 -8.52 -2.52
C GLY A 95 2.08 -7.65 -1.33
N PHE A 96 1.18 -7.56 -0.34
CA PHE A 96 1.38 -6.88 0.93
C PHE A 96 1.42 -7.89 2.06
N ALA A 97 2.27 -7.64 3.06
CA ALA A 97 2.14 -8.21 4.39
C ALA A 97 1.21 -7.31 5.20
N ILE A 98 0.10 -7.84 5.68
CA ILE A 98 -0.85 -7.10 6.50
C ILE A 98 -0.77 -7.61 7.93
N GLU A 99 -0.50 -6.71 8.85
CA GLU A 99 -0.34 -7.00 10.27
C GLU A 99 -1.38 -6.25 11.09
N LEU A 100 -1.84 -6.90 12.16
CA LEU A 100 -2.68 -6.28 13.18
C LEU A 100 -1.82 -5.95 14.39
N SER A 101 -1.97 -4.75 14.93
CA SER A 101 -1.25 -4.32 16.13
C SER A 101 -2.11 -3.44 17.01
N GLY A 102 -1.85 -3.48 18.31
CA GLY A 102 -2.59 -2.72 19.32
C GLY A 102 -4.01 -3.24 19.56
N ASN A 103 -4.42 -3.26 20.83
CA ASN A 103 -5.75 -3.72 21.25
C ASN A 103 -6.59 -2.63 21.92
N ALA A 104 -6.02 -1.45 22.16
CA ALA A 104 -6.67 -0.29 22.75
C ALA A 104 -7.21 0.67 21.69
N VAL A 105 -8.13 1.55 22.08
CA VAL A 105 -8.80 2.52 21.18
C VAL A 105 -7.79 3.37 20.40
N ASN A 106 -6.74 3.83 21.07
CA ASN A 106 -5.79 4.77 20.48
C ASN A 106 -4.58 4.11 19.81
N THR A 107 -4.40 2.79 19.98
CA THR A 107 -3.24 2.07 19.45
C THR A 107 -3.60 1.01 18.42
N GLY A 108 -4.88 0.66 18.30
CA GLY A 108 -5.34 -0.38 17.38
C GLY A 108 -5.21 0.04 15.93
N LYS A 109 -4.37 -0.66 15.17
CA LYS A 109 -4.12 -0.40 13.74
C LYS A 109 -3.90 -1.67 12.95
N ALA A 110 -4.13 -1.57 11.64
CA ALA A 110 -3.66 -2.54 10.66
C ALA A 110 -2.65 -1.85 9.74
N THR A 111 -1.54 -2.51 9.49
CA THR A 111 -0.47 -2.03 8.61
C THR A 111 -0.32 -2.97 7.43
N ALA A 112 -0.34 -2.45 6.22
CA ALA A 112 -0.08 -3.18 4.99
C ALA A 112 1.29 -2.74 4.45
N THR A 113 2.30 -3.58 4.61
CA THR A 113 3.67 -3.31 4.21
C THR A 113 3.94 -3.87 2.82
N ARG A 114 4.37 -3.01 1.92
CA ARG A 114 4.83 -3.34 0.57
C ARG A 114 6.34 -3.57 0.63
N ASP A 115 6.73 -4.68 1.18
CA ASP A 115 8.11 -5.13 1.23
C ASP A 115 8.18 -6.59 0.72
N ALA A 116 9.14 -6.89 -0.10
CA ALA A 116 9.38 -8.22 -0.61
C ALA A 116 10.65 -8.77 0.02
N ASN A 117 10.65 -9.14 1.28
CA ASN A 117 11.66 -9.99 1.92
C ASN A 117 12.95 -10.19 1.09
N GLY A 118 13.74 -9.11 0.89
CA GLY A 118 15.00 -9.16 0.18
C GLY A 118 14.96 -9.09 -1.35
N ASN A 119 13.79 -9.04 -1.98
CA ASN A 119 13.67 -8.70 -3.39
C ASN A 119 13.73 -7.18 -3.58
N THR A 120 14.46 -6.73 -4.59
CA THR A 120 14.52 -5.33 -5.01
C THR A 120 13.18 -4.92 -5.61
N LEU A 121 12.23 -4.49 -4.75
CA LEU A 121 11.01 -3.84 -5.23
C LEU A 121 11.33 -2.43 -5.70
N GLN A 122 10.67 -2.04 -6.79
CA GLN A 122 10.75 -0.69 -7.31
C GLN A 122 10.01 0.32 -6.42
N TYR A 123 9.05 -0.14 -5.62
CA TYR A 123 8.23 0.68 -4.73
C TYR A 123 8.21 0.04 -3.34
N LYS A 124 8.64 0.79 -2.34
CA LYS A 124 8.63 0.36 -0.93
C LYS A 124 7.86 1.38 -0.09
N TYR A 125 6.76 0.95 0.46
CA TYR A 125 5.91 1.79 1.30
C TYR A 125 5.03 0.94 2.20
N GLU A 126 4.45 1.57 3.20
CA GLU A 126 3.43 0.97 4.05
C GLU A 126 2.18 1.84 4.09
N LEU A 127 1.05 1.17 4.26
CA LEU A 127 -0.26 1.79 4.46
C LEU A 127 -0.71 1.45 5.86
N ILE A 128 -1.06 2.47 6.64
CA ILE A 128 -1.45 2.33 8.04
C ILE A 128 -2.88 2.82 8.19
N ARG A 129 -3.73 1.97 8.79
CA ARG A 129 -5.10 2.30 9.12
C ARG A 129 -5.37 2.09 10.60
N TYR A 130 -5.60 3.18 11.32
CA TYR A 130 -6.09 3.11 12.69
C TYR A 130 -7.58 2.77 12.71
N TYR A 131 -8.00 1.91 13.65
CA TYR A 131 -9.40 1.48 13.70
C TYR A 131 -10.32 2.59 14.20
N ALA A 132 -9.81 3.52 14.99
CA ALA A 132 -10.55 4.69 15.48
C ALA A 132 -10.62 5.85 14.48
N SER A 133 -9.83 5.83 13.40
CA SER A 133 -9.81 6.90 12.39
C SER A 133 -10.45 6.45 11.08
N ASN A 134 -10.87 7.43 10.28
CA ASN A 134 -11.41 7.16 8.93
C ASN A 134 -10.36 7.28 7.82
N GLY A 135 -9.15 7.77 8.13
CA GLY A 135 -8.07 7.96 7.19
C GLY A 135 -7.16 6.74 7.07
N THR A 136 -6.41 6.69 5.98
CA THR A 136 -5.31 5.75 5.77
C THR A 136 -4.06 6.58 5.51
N ALA A 137 -3.01 6.34 6.31
CA ALA A 137 -1.71 6.95 6.12
C ALA A 137 -0.88 6.14 5.13
N CYS A 138 -0.04 6.82 4.37
CA CYS A 138 0.99 6.22 3.52
C CYS A 138 2.36 6.70 3.97
N HIS A 139 3.29 5.77 4.15
CA HIS A 139 4.66 6.03 4.55
C HIS A 139 5.64 5.36 3.58
N PRO A 140 6.56 6.10 2.95
CA PRO A 140 7.64 5.52 2.17
C PRO A 140 8.60 4.75 3.08
N LEU A 141 9.09 3.60 2.64
CA LEU A 141 10.06 2.81 3.40
C LEU A 141 11.47 3.07 2.89
N ALA A 142 12.40 3.36 3.82
CA ALA A 142 13.85 3.38 3.61
C ALA A 142 14.32 4.13 2.34
N ALA A 143 14.22 5.46 2.33
CA ALA A 143 14.77 6.33 1.27
C ALA A 143 14.39 5.91 -0.16
N ASP A 144 13.15 5.45 -0.35
CA ASP A 144 12.61 5.05 -1.64
C ASP A 144 11.82 6.20 -2.30
N ASP A 145 12.47 6.91 -3.21
CA ASP A 145 11.85 8.03 -3.96
C ASP A 145 10.60 7.60 -4.76
N ASN A 146 10.56 6.35 -5.24
CA ASN A 146 9.39 5.83 -5.94
C ASN A 146 8.22 5.58 -4.97
N GLY A 147 8.51 5.09 -3.78
CA GLY A 147 7.53 4.94 -2.70
C GLY A 147 6.99 6.29 -2.26
N ALA A 148 7.86 7.29 -2.07
CA ALA A 148 7.46 8.66 -1.73
C ALA A 148 6.57 9.30 -2.79
N ALA A 149 6.94 9.18 -4.07
CA ALA A 149 6.13 9.69 -5.18
C ALA A 149 4.76 8.99 -5.28
N LEU A 150 4.68 7.71 -4.95
CA LEU A 150 3.43 6.96 -4.94
C LEU A 150 2.54 7.37 -3.76
N CYS A 151 3.12 7.54 -2.56
CA CYS A 151 2.42 8.06 -1.39
C CYS A 151 1.89 9.48 -1.63
N ALA A 152 2.72 10.37 -2.23
CA ALA A 152 2.29 11.72 -2.59
C ALA A 152 1.07 11.71 -3.52
N ASP A 153 1.09 10.88 -4.55
CA ASP A 153 -0.05 10.67 -5.45
C ASP A 153 -1.29 10.14 -4.71
N PHE A 154 -1.11 9.21 -3.79
CA PHE A 154 -2.21 8.64 -2.98
C PHE A 154 -2.86 9.68 -2.07
N CYS A 155 -2.06 10.54 -1.47
CA CYS A 155 -2.51 11.58 -0.57
C CYS A 155 -2.99 12.85 -1.30
N GLY A 156 -2.75 12.97 -2.61
CA GLY A 156 -3.12 14.15 -3.40
C GLY A 156 -2.23 15.37 -3.13
N ILE A 157 -0.98 15.16 -2.75
CA ILE A 157 0.02 16.21 -2.50
C ILE A 157 1.10 16.22 -3.59
N ASN A 158 1.79 17.36 -3.75
CA ASN A 158 2.78 17.53 -4.83
C ASN A 158 4.06 16.72 -4.61
N SER A 159 4.50 16.57 -3.37
CA SER A 159 5.71 15.83 -2.99
C SER A 159 5.62 15.37 -1.54
N LEU A 160 6.31 14.28 -1.23
CA LEU A 160 6.44 13.74 0.11
C LEU A 160 7.92 13.45 0.37
N ASP A 161 8.41 13.83 1.55
CA ASP A 161 9.72 13.43 2.03
C ASP A 161 9.70 11.95 2.44
N ASN A 162 10.80 11.23 2.21
CA ASN A 162 10.93 9.80 2.53
C ASN A 162 10.84 9.47 4.03
N THR A 163 10.90 10.48 4.88
CA THR A 163 10.80 10.35 6.34
C THR A 163 9.43 10.75 6.88
N LYS A 164 8.52 11.17 6.02
CA LYS A 164 7.21 11.72 6.40
C LYS A 164 6.07 10.79 6.01
N TYR A 165 4.99 10.90 6.77
CA TYR A 165 3.71 10.27 6.47
C TYR A 165 2.78 11.26 5.79
N CYS A 166 1.92 10.76 4.93
CA CYS A 166 0.78 11.53 4.44
C CYS A 166 -0.51 10.73 4.60
N CYS A 167 -1.62 11.44 4.68
CA CYS A 167 -2.94 10.84 4.77
C CYS A 167 -3.74 11.08 3.49
N ASN A 168 -4.67 10.20 3.21
CA ASN A 168 -5.55 10.30 2.03
C ASN A 168 -6.52 11.50 2.06
N ASP A 169 -6.50 12.31 3.11
CA ASP A 169 -7.20 13.60 3.21
C ASP A 169 -6.30 14.80 2.86
N GLY A 170 -5.05 14.56 2.42
CA GLY A 170 -4.08 15.57 2.04
C GLY A 170 -3.29 16.15 3.22
N SER A 171 -3.51 15.71 4.44
CA SER A 171 -2.71 16.10 5.59
C SER A 171 -1.36 15.39 5.56
N THR A 172 -0.31 16.07 6.03
CA THR A 172 1.03 15.51 6.20
C THR A 172 1.46 15.70 7.63
N ASP A 173 2.10 14.69 8.20
CA ASP A 173 2.76 14.84 9.49
C ASP A 173 4.26 15.07 9.25
N ASP A 174 4.80 16.08 9.90
CA ASP A 174 6.22 16.45 9.83
C ASP A 174 7.09 15.52 10.69
N GLY A 175 6.83 14.21 10.63
CA GLY A 175 7.58 13.14 11.28
C GLY A 175 8.82 13.57 12.08
N GLY A 176 8.60 14.23 13.20
CA GLY A 176 9.60 14.14 14.26
C GLY A 176 9.71 12.65 14.59
N GLU A 177 10.85 12.17 15.10
CA GLU A 177 11.05 10.81 15.62
C GLU A 177 9.99 10.40 16.69
N ALA A 178 8.78 10.91 16.56
CA ALA A 178 7.62 10.58 17.35
C ALA A 178 7.19 9.18 16.94
N ASP A 179 7.26 8.29 17.88
CA ASP A 179 6.66 6.99 17.89
C ASP A 179 5.46 6.91 16.93
N LEU A 180 5.47 5.89 16.05
CA LEU A 180 4.35 5.48 15.22
C LEU A 180 2.99 5.39 15.96
N ASP A 181 3.03 5.51 17.27
CA ASP A 181 1.88 5.49 18.17
C ASP A 181 1.13 6.84 18.24
N ASP A 182 1.67 7.94 17.72
CA ASP A 182 1.03 9.25 17.74
C ASP A 182 0.32 9.65 16.44
N LEU A 183 0.34 8.78 15.42
CA LEU A 183 -0.42 8.95 14.16
C LEU A 183 -1.96 8.92 14.33
N THR A 184 -2.46 8.72 15.55
CA THR A 184 -3.91 8.84 15.83
C THR A 184 -4.43 10.25 15.53
N GLY A 185 -3.55 11.25 15.50
CA GLY A 185 -3.85 12.64 15.13
C GLY A 185 -3.64 12.96 13.64
N ALA A 186 -2.69 12.30 12.97
CA ALA A 186 -2.25 12.68 11.62
C ALA A 186 -3.31 12.48 10.54
N CYS A 187 -4.19 11.48 10.69
CA CYS A 187 -5.28 11.22 9.75
C CYS A 187 -6.65 11.57 10.33
N THR A 188 -6.71 12.31 11.41
CA THR A 188 -7.93 12.94 11.89
C THR A 188 -8.00 14.34 11.30
N LYS A 189 -9.07 14.60 10.53
CA LYS A 189 -9.37 15.91 10.00
C LYS A 189 -9.18 16.97 11.09
N PRO A 190 -8.37 18.03 10.85
CA PRO A 190 -8.31 19.12 11.81
C PRO A 190 -9.74 19.63 11.98
N THR A 191 -10.22 19.66 13.21
CA THR A 191 -11.47 20.36 13.55
C THR A 191 -11.23 21.81 13.17
N ALA A 192 -11.89 22.24 12.08
CA ALA A 192 -11.94 23.64 11.70
C ALA A 192 -12.54 24.41 12.89
N ASN A 193 -11.70 25.24 13.52
CA ASN A 193 -12.16 26.31 14.42
C ASN A 193 -12.79 27.42 13.60
#